data_7771c937f56232dfc4e8e78003530ec5
#
_entry.id   7771c937f56232dfc4e8e78003530ec5
#
_cell.length_a   1.000
_cell.length_b   1.000
_cell.length_c   1.000
_cell.angle_alpha   90.00
_cell.angle_beta   90.00
_cell.angle_gamma   90.00
#
_symmetry.space_group_name_H-M   'P 1'
#
loop_
_entity.id
_entity.type
_entity.pdbx_description
1 polymer ?
#
loop_
_entity_poly.entity_id
_entity_poly.type
_entity_poly.pdbx_seq_one_letter_code
_entity_poly.pdbx_strand_id
1 'polypeptide(L)'
;QLLSLDISEFENEIKKINEKNEVTAPNQISNMSNIYKSLMLSKMSEDLIYFVEDDYIHELDSFTEMLFTYERIASLTGSELIICPTDYPYLYVQAEGTKIYLGEKYHWRKINETLCTFLTSKQLVEKHWEKFLSMSTFEHYPFESPLHEIYKKELCISPIPSIAIHCTNINSIYGLSPNKDWKRI
;
A
#
# COMPACT_ATOMS: atom_id res chain seq x y z
N GLN A 1 -1.20 -4.40 -17.69
CA GLN A 1 0.13 -4.08 -18.23
C GLN A 1 1.07 -3.80 -17.08
N LEU A 2 2.06 -4.69 -16.89
CA LEU A 2 3.24 -4.37 -16.06
C LEU A 2 4.07 -3.37 -16.86
N LEU A 3 3.94 -2.10 -16.54
CA LEU A 3 4.82 -1.06 -17.08
C LEU A 3 6.06 -1.03 -16.19
N SER A 4 7.22 -1.38 -16.76
CA SER A 4 8.48 -0.99 -16.13
C SER A 4 8.51 0.54 -16.12
N LEU A 5 8.51 1.13 -14.93
CA LEU A 5 8.53 2.58 -14.79
C LEU A 5 9.94 3.09 -15.09
N ASP A 6 10.08 3.83 -16.19
CA ASP A 6 11.28 4.64 -16.39
C ASP A 6 11.17 5.90 -15.51
N ILE A 7 11.99 5.95 -14.47
CA ILE A 7 11.99 7.04 -13.48
C ILE A 7 13.01 8.13 -13.80
N SER A 8 13.87 7.92 -14.81
CA SER A 8 14.97 8.85 -15.13
C SER A 8 14.48 10.26 -15.44
N GLU A 9 13.31 10.38 -16.05
CA GLU A 9 12.65 11.63 -16.37
C GLU A 9 12.28 12.45 -15.11
N PHE A 10 11.96 11.77 -14.00
CA PHE A 10 11.48 12.38 -12.77
C PHE A 10 12.55 12.58 -11.70
N GLU A 11 13.72 11.93 -11.83
CA GLU A 11 14.79 12.06 -10.84
C GLU A 11 15.22 13.50 -10.60
N ASN A 12 15.26 14.31 -11.65
CA ASN A 12 15.62 15.72 -11.54
C ASN A 12 14.53 16.56 -10.86
N GLU A 13 13.26 16.23 -11.07
CA GLU A 13 12.13 16.89 -10.37
C GLU A 13 12.15 16.55 -8.89
N ILE A 14 12.33 15.27 -8.57
CA ILE A 14 12.43 14.81 -7.17
C ILE A 14 13.64 15.41 -6.47
N LYS A 15 14.77 15.52 -7.15
CA LYS A 15 15.96 16.22 -6.61
C LYS A 15 15.61 17.65 -6.25
N LYS A 16 14.94 18.41 -7.13
CA LYS A 16 14.52 19.80 -6.87
C LYS A 16 13.54 19.90 -5.71
N ILE A 17 12.55 19.01 -5.62
CA ILE A 17 11.57 18.97 -4.52
C ILE A 17 12.29 18.77 -3.17
N ASN A 18 13.35 17.95 -3.17
CA ASN A 18 14.11 17.59 -1.98
C ASN A 18 15.44 18.35 -1.83
N GLU A 19 15.71 19.39 -2.63
CA GLU A 19 16.96 20.16 -2.57
C GLU A 19 17.22 20.82 -1.20
N LYS A 20 16.17 21.09 -0.43
CA LYS A 20 16.30 21.64 0.92
C LYS A 20 16.70 20.60 1.98
N ASN A 21 16.57 19.34 1.65
CA ASN A 21 16.90 18.22 2.52
C ASN A 21 18.19 17.61 1.95
N GLU A 22 19.23 17.49 2.71
CA GLU A 22 20.51 16.89 2.30
C GLU A 22 20.31 15.41 1.94
N VAL A 23 19.57 15.12 0.87
CA VAL A 23 19.30 13.78 0.38
C VAL A 23 20.56 13.21 -0.22
N THR A 24 21.11 12.23 0.43
CA THR A 24 22.43 11.72 0.10
C THR A 24 22.42 10.31 -0.46
N ALA A 25 21.36 9.52 -0.21
CA ALA A 25 21.31 8.12 -0.64
C ALA A 25 20.61 7.96 -2.00
N PRO A 26 21.31 7.46 -3.04
CA PRO A 26 20.72 7.27 -4.38
C PRO A 26 19.46 6.40 -4.40
N ASN A 27 19.40 5.35 -3.58
CA ASN A 27 18.23 4.48 -3.47
C ASN A 27 17.00 5.22 -2.92
N GLN A 28 17.17 6.19 -2.03
CA GLN A 28 16.05 7.00 -1.52
C GLN A 28 15.48 7.89 -2.61
N ILE A 29 16.33 8.51 -3.43
CA ILE A 29 15.90 9.32 -4.59
C ILE A 29 15.14 8.43 -5.58
N SER A 30 15.65 7.23 -5.85
CA SER A 30 14.99 6.27 -6.74
C SER A 30 13.61 5.86 -6.22
N ASN A 31 13.48 5.55 -4.94
CA ASN A 31 12.19 5.20 -4.33
C ASN A 31 11.20 6.36 -4.39
N MET A 32 11.62 7.58 -4.05
CA MET A 32 10.78 8.78 -4.15
C MET A 32 10.34 9.05 -5.59
N SER A 33 11.23 8.86 -6.57
CA SER A 33 10.92 9.02 -7.99
C SER A 33 9.90 7.99 -8.48
N ASN A 34 10.01 6.73 -8.02
CA ASN A 34 9.03 5.68 -8.30
C ASN A 34 7.66 6.00 -7.71
N ILE A 35 7.61 6.43 -6.46
CA ILE A 35 6.37 6.85 -5.79
C ILE A 35 5.73 8.01 -6.55
N TYR A 36 6.50 9.05 -6.87
CA TYR A 36 6.02 10.21 -7.61
C TYR A 36 5.44 9.81 -8.98
N LYS A 37 6.17 9.00 -9.75
CA LYS A 37 5.70 8.52 -11.05
C LYS A 37 4.41 7.71 -10.93
N SER A 38 4.34 6.80 -9.99
CA SER A 38 3.15 5.99 -9.73
C SER A 38 1.94 6.85 -9.39
N LEU A 39 2.12 7.90 -8.58
CA LEU A 39 1.08 8.87 -8.27
C LEU A 39 0.66 9.69 -9.50
N MET A 40 1.60 10.11 -10.35
CA MET A 40 1.23 10.81 -11.60
C MET A 40 0.42 9.90 -12.53
N LEU A 41 0.79 8.62 -12.65
CA LEU A 41 0.04 7.63 -13.44
C LEU A 41 -1.36 7.35 -12.86
N SER A 42 -1.52 7.40 -11.55
CA SER A 42 -2.82 7.18 -10.90
C SER A 42 -3.88 8.19 -11.32
N LYS A 43 -3.49 9.41 -11.75
CA LYS A 43 -4.42 10.41 -12.30
C LYS A 43 -5.09 9.97 -13.59
N MET A 44 -4.48 9.03 -14.32
CA MET A 44 -4.99 8.49 -15.58
C MET A 44 -5.93 7.29 -15.38
N SER A 45 -6.05 6.78 -14.15
CA SER A 45 -6.98 5.68 -13.86
C SER A 45 -8.43 6.15 -13.90
N GLU A 46 -9.36 5.21 -14.12
CA GLU A 46 -10.79 5.53 -14.18
C GLU A 46 -11.48 5.33 -12.82
N ASP A 47 -11.12 4.28 -12.09
CA ASP A 47 -11.82 3.88 -10.87
C ASP A 47 -10.84 3.41 -9.77
N LEU A 48 -10.40 2.16 -9.82
CA LEU A 48 -9.51 1.58 -8.81
C LEU A 48 -8.05 1.64 -9.24
N ILE A 49 -7.19 1.81 -8.26
CA ILE A 49 -5.74 1.92 -8.42
C ILE A 49 -5.09 0.90 -7.48
N TYR A 50 -4.23 0.06 -8.02
CA TYR A 50 -3.39 -0.81 -7.23
C TYR A 50 -1.94 -0.33 -7.30
N PHE A 51 -1.46 0.24 -6.21
CA PHE A 51 -0.04 0.52 -6.02
C PHE A 51 0.63 -0.76 -5.54
N VAL A 52 1.71 -1.15 -6.20
CA VAL A 52 2.43 -2.38 -5.87
C VAL A 52 3.93 -2.19 -5.99
N GLU A 53 4.65 -2.60 -4.95
CA GLU A 53 6.11 -2.67 -4.93
C GLU A 53 6.57 -3.95 -5.66
N ASP A 54 7.75 -3.91 -6.25
CA ASP A 54 8.29 -4.98 -7.11
C ASP A 54 8.76 -6.22 -6.34
N ASP A 55 8.79 -6.15 -5.02
CA ASP A 55 9.17 -7.23 -4.11
C ASP A 55 7.96 -7.95 -3.46
N TYR A 56 6.77 -7.82 -4.05
CA TYR A 56 5.58 -8.56 -3.63
C TYR A 56 5.25 -9.74 -4.54
N ILE A 57 5.01 -10.90 -3.94
CA ILE A 57 4.46 -12.08 -4.62
C ILE A 57 3.02 -12.30 -4.16
N HIS A 58 2.12 -12.41 -5.12
CA HIS A 58 0.69 -12.57 -4.89
C HIS A 58 0.23 -14.00 -5.13
N GLU A 59 -0.76 -14.45 -4.37
CA GLU A 59 -1.51 -15.66 -4.71
C GLU A 59 -2.34 -15.46 -5.98
N LEU A 60 -2.63 -16.53 -6.68
CA LEU A 60 -3.34 -16.46 -7.97
C LEU A 60 -4.69 -15.73 -7.88
N ASP A 61 -5.42 -15.90 -6.79
CA ASP A 61 -6.75 -15.32 -6.61
C ASP A 61 -6.74 -13.96 -5.90
N SER A 62 -5.56 -13.41 -5.56
CA SER A 62 -5.45 -12.20 -4.74
C SER A 62 -6.21 -11.01 -5.29
N PHE A 63 -6.09 -10.76 -6.60
CA PHE A 63 -6.77 -9.64 -7.24
C PHE A 63 -8.29 -9.78 -7.20
N THR A 64 -8.79 -10.98 -7.51
CA THR A 64 -10.23 -11.27 -7.49
C THR A 64 -10.78 -11.07 -6.08
N GLU A 65 -10.09 -11.59 -5.06
CA GLU A 65 -10.48 -11.42 -3.66
C GLU A 65 -10.48 -9.94 -3.24
N MET A 66 -9.45 -9.17 -3.60
CA MET A 66 -9.39 -7.75 -3.29
C MET A 66 -10.53 -6.96 -3.95
N LEU A 67 -10.78 -7.18 -5.23
CA LEU A 67 -11.84 -6.47 -5.95
C LEU A 67 -13.22 -6.78 -5.39
N PHE A 68 -13.51 -8.06 -5.18
CA PHE A 68 -14.80 -8.50 -4.61
C PHE A 68 -14.99 -7.93 -3.20
N THR A 69 -13.94 -7.98 -2.37
CA THR A 69 -13.99 -7.45 -1.01
C THR A 69 -14.17 -5.93 -1.02
N TYR A 70 -13.49 -5.23 -1.93
CA TYR A 70 -13.64 -3.79 -2.10
C TYR A 70 -15.10 -3.42 -2.38
N GLU A 71 -15.67 -3.98 -3.45
CA GLU A 71 -17.06 -3.71 -3.86
C GLU A 71 -18.05 -4.01 -2.73
N ARG A 72 -17.89 -5.16 -2.09
CA ARG A 72 -18.77 -5.60 -1.00
C ARG A 72 -18.71 -4.64 0.19
N ILE A 73 -17.52 -4.29 0.66
CA ILE A 73 -17.37 -3.49 1.87
C ILE A 73 -17.69 -2.02 1.58
N ALA A 74 -17.27 -1.48 0.44
CA ALA A 74 -17.63 -0.13 0.02
C ALA A 74 -19.17 0.03 -0.07
N SER A 75 -19.86 -0.93 -0.68
CA SER A 75 -21.32 -0.94 -0.75
C SER A 75 -21.99 -1.03 0.63
N LEU A 76 -21.49 -1.86 1.53
CA LEU A 76 -22.05 -2.04 2.87
C LEU A 76 -21.80 -0.84 3.79
N THR A 77 -20.67 -0.17 3.64
CA THR A 77 -20.29 0.97 4.49
C THR A 77 -20.71 2.32 3.91
N GLY A 78 -21.02 2.36 2.62
CA GLY A 78 -21.26 3.59 1.87
C GLY A 78 -20.03 4.48 1.77
N SER A 79 -18.82 3.89 1.84
CA SER A 79 -17.54 4.61 1.89
C SER A 79 -16.48 3.89 1.09
N GLU A 80 -15.63 4.67 0.44
CA GLU A 80 -14.40 4.17 -0.16
C GLU A 80 -13.45 3.63 0.91
N LEU A 81 -12.55 2.74 0.53
CA LEU A 81 -11.60 2.12 1.46
C LEU A 81 -10.24 1.85 0.82
N ILE A 82 -9.31 1.41 1.64
CA ILE A 82 -7.97 1.00 1.24
C ILE A 82 -7.78 -0.47 1.63
N ILE A 83 -7.27 -1.27 0.71
CA ILE A 83 -7.02 -2.70 0.92
C ILE A 83 -5.54 -2.97 0.82
N CYS A 84 -4.94 -3.46 1.91
CA CYS A 84 -3.60 -4.03 1.92
C CYS A 84 -3.70 -5.55 1.70
N PRO A 85 -2.90 -6.17 0.81
CA PRO A 85 -2.97 -7.62 0.56
C PRO A 85 -2.25 -8.46 1.61
N THR A 86 -1.55 -7.83 2.56
CA THR A 86 -0.63 -8.49 3.47
C THR A 86 -1.08 -8.41 4.91
N ASP A 87 -1.08 -9.56 5.58
CA ASP A 87 -1.35 -9.71 7.01
C ASP A 87 -0.01 -9.75 7.76
N TYR A 88 0.46 -8.61 8.19
CA TYR A 88 1.79 -8.46 8.75
C TYR A 88 1.94 -9.02 10.17
N PRO A 89 3.13 -9.55 10.52
CA PRO A 89 3.44 -10.06 11.85
C PRO A 89 3.22 -9.06 13.00
N TYR A 90 3.44 -7.76 12.77
CA TYR A 90 3.25 -6.74 13.83
C TYR A 90 1.84 -6.73 14.39
N LEU A 91 0.83 -7.11 13.59
CA LEU A 91 -0.58 -7.20 14.00
C LEU A 91 -0.84 -8.28 15.07
N TYR A 92 0.13 -9.17 15.32
CA TYR A 92 0.03 -10.27 16.27
C TYR A 92 0.81 -10.05 17.56
N VAL A 93 1.58 -8.98 17.67
CA VAL A 93 2.38 -8.67 18.87
C VAL A 93 1.68 -7.67 19.78
N GLN A 94 0.58 -7.08 19.35
CA GLN A 94 -0.22 -6.14 20.15
C GLN A 94 -1.57 -6.77 20.48
N ALA A 95 -1.98 -6.68 21.75
CA ALA A 95 -3.27 -7.18 22.21
C ALA A 95 -4.37 -6.12 22.01
N GLU A 96 -4.55 -5.67 20.77
CA GLU A 96 -5.57 -4.68 20.42
C GLU A 96 -6.81 -5.34 19.81
N GLY A 97 -7.97 -4.81 20.16
CA GLY A 97 -9.23 -5.19 19.50
C GLY A 97 -9.29 -4.58 18.09
N THR A 98 -9.79 -5.36 17.13
CA THR A 98 -10.01 -4.87 15.75
C THR A 98 -11.40 -5.24 15.25
N LYS A 99 -11.90 -4.48 14.26
CA LYS A 99 -13.10 -4.86 13.52
C LYS A 99 -12.75 -5.86 12.44
N ILE A 100 -13.60 -6.87 12.29
CA ILE A 100 -13.50 -7.90 11.24
C ILE A 100 -14.61 -7.65 10.22
N TYR A 101 -14.23 -7.72 8.95
CA TYR A 101 -15.11 -7.66 7.79
C TYR A 101 -15.04 -8.98 7.04
N LEU A 102 -16.14 -9.39 6.42
CA LEU A 102 -16.20 -10.61 5.62
C LEU A 102 -15.98 -10.27 4.15
N GLY A 103 -14.88 -10.75 3.58
CA GLY A 103 -14.64 -10.75 2.14
C GLY A 103 -15.38 -11.91 1.45
N GLU A 104 -14.88 -12.40 0.34
CA GLU A 104 -15.40 -13.59 -0.34
C GLU A 104 -14.89 -14.87 0.32
N LYS A 105 -13.56 -15.04 0.34
CA LYS A 105 -12.89 -16.22 0.88
C LYS A 105 -12.20 -15.96 2.21
N TYR A 106 -11.90 -14.71 2.51
CA TYR A 106 -11.08 -14.29 3.64
C TYR A 106 -11.85 -13.40 4.62
N HIS A 107 -11.40 -13.41 5.87
CA HIS A 107 -11.75 -12.39 6.83
C HIS A 107 -10.76 -11.23 6.70
N TRP A 108 -11.24 -10.02 6.88
CA TRP A 108 -10.43 -8.81 6.75
C TRP A 108 -10.49 -8.04 8.07
N ARG A 109 -9.35 -7.61 8.56
CA ARG A 109 -9.29 -6.78 9.77
C ARG A 109 -9.00 -5.32 9.43
N LYS A 110 -9.52 -4.41 10.25
CA LYS A 110 -9.09 -3.02 10.20
C LYS A 110 -7.63 -2.93 10.65
N ILE A 111 -6.84 -2.17 9.91
CA ILE A 111 -5.43 -1.86 10.21
C ILE A 111 -5.17 -0.36 10.11
N ASN A 112 -4.07 0.09 10.71
CA ASN A 112 -3.67 1.50 10.75
C ASN A 112 -2.29 1.75 10.12
N GLU A 113 -1.59 0.71 9.73
CA GLU A 113 -0.24 0.77 9.15
C GLU A 113 -0.11 -0.22 8.00
N THR A 114 0.53 0.20 6.91
CA THR A 114 0.90 -0.64 5.77
C THR A 114 2.24 -0.18 5.21
N LEU A 115 2.75 -0.95 4.24
CA LEU A 115 3.78 -0.49 3.30
C LEU A 115 3.12 0.11 2.04
N CYS A 116 3.91 0.35 0.98
CA CYS A 116 3.41 1.05 -0.22
C CYS A 116 2.60 0.16 -1.18
N THR A 117 2.27 -1.09 -0.79
CA THR A 117 1.44 -2.00 -1.60
C THR A 117 0.00 -2.02 -1.09
N PHE A 118 -0.91 -1.39 -1.84
CA PHE A 118 -2.34 -1.30 -1.48
C PHE A 118 -3.23 -0.98 -2.68
N LEU A 119 -4.49 -1.42 -2.61
CA LEU A 119 -5.57 -1.09 -3.55
C LEU A 119 -6.43 0.02 -2.94
N THR A 120 -6.82 1.01 -3.74
CA THR A 120 -7.74 2.07 -3.33
C THR A 120 -8.47 2.67 -4.54
N SER A 121 -9.45 3.53 -4.31
CA SER A 121 -10.12 4.25 -5.40
C SER A 121 -9.38 5.52 -5.81
N LYS A 122 -9.58 5.92 -7.05
CA LYS A 122 -9.18 7.24 -7.54
C LYS A 122 -9.75 8.36 -6.67
N GLN A 123 -10.99 8.21 -6.22
CA GLN A 123 -11.65 9.18 -5.37
C GLN A 123 -10.87 9.41 -4.05
N LEU A 124 -10.37 8.36 -3.40
CA LEU A 124 -9.55 8.50 -2.19
C LEU A 124 -8.19 9.11 -2.49
N VAL A 125 -7.56 8.74 -3.63
CA VAL A 125 -6.28 9.35 -4.04
C VAL A 125 -6.46 10.85 -4.28
N GLU A 126 -7.52 11.27 -4.98
CA GLU A 126 -7.81 12.69 -5.22
C GLU A 126 -8.13 13.43 -3.92
N LYS A 127 -8.95 12.83 -3.04
CA LYS A 127 -9.31 13.40 -1.73
C LYS A 127 -8.10 13.69 -0.84
N HIS A 128 -7.09 12.81 -0.89
CA HIS A 128 -5.90 12.89 -0.06
C HIS A 128 -4.63 13.20 -0.86
N TRP A 129 -4.77 13.82 -2.04
CA TRP A 129 -3.69 14.03 -3.00
C TRP A 129 -2.41 14.58 -2.38
N GLU A 130 -2.51 15.65 -1.58
CA GLU A 130 -1.35 16.27 -0.96
C GLU A 130 -0.62 15.33 0.01
N LYS A 131 -1.35 14.44 0.70
CA LYS A 131 -0.76 13.42 1.57
C LYS A 131 -0.04 12.36 0.76
N PHE A 132 -0.67 11.85 -0.30
CA PHE A 132 -0.01 10.90 -1.20
C PHE A 132 1.24 11.51 -1.84
N LEU A 133 1.15 12.74 -2.32
CA LEU A 133 2.29 13.44 -2.94
C LEU A 133 3.45 13.61 -1.95
N SER A 134 3.16 13.88 -0.68
CA SER A 134 4.20 14.03 0.34
C SER A 134 5.02 12.77 0.59
N MET A 135 4.54 11.57 0.20
CA MET A 135 5.33 10.34 0.24
C MET A 135 6.57 10.40 -0.65
N SER A 136 6.57 11.24 -1.68
CA SER A 136 7.72 11.46 -2.55
C SER A 136 8.69 12.53 -2.04
N THR A 137 8.54 13.00 -0.80
CA THR A 137 9.43 13.97 -0.18
C THR A 137 10.23 13.35 0.96
N PHE A 138 11.45 13.81 1.15
CA PHE A 138 12.34 13.28 2.17
C PHE A 138 11.89 13.58 3.62
N GLU A 139 11.00 14.55 3.79
CA GLU A 139 10.44 14.92 5.10
C GLU A 139 9.63 13.77 5.75
N HIS A 140 9.16 12.82 4.94
CA HIS A 140 8.30 11.71 5.37
C HIS A 140 9.03 10.36 5.26
N TYR A 141 10.21 10.26 5.87
CA TYR A 141 10.86 8.97 5.98
C TYR A 141 10.51 8.32 7.33
N PRO A 142 9.96 7.09 7.37
CA PRO A 142 9.68 6.23 6.22
C PRO A 142 8.56 6.78 5.31
N PHE A 143 8.61 6.42 4.03
CA PHE A 143 7.71 6.94 2.99
C PHE A 143 6.23 6.67 3.26
N GLU A 144 5.92 5.65 4.03
CA GLU A 144 4.56 5.21 4.38
C GLU A 144 3.90 6.10 5.45
N SER A 145 4.65 6.93 6.16
CA SER A 145 4.11 7.77 7.23
C SER A 145 2.88 8.59 6.84
N PRO A 146 2.81 9.20 5.63
CA PRO A 146 1.60 9.90 5.19
C PRO A 146 0.39 8.99 4.99
N LEU A 147 0.59 7.71 4.62
CA LEU A 147 -0.50 6.73 4.51
C LEU A 147 -1.15 6.48 5.88
N HIS A 148 -0.34 6.33 6.92
CA HIS A 148 -0.83 6.11 8.28
C HIS A 148 -1.70 7.28 8.77
N GLU A 149 -1.44 8.51 8.31
CA GLU A 149 -2.30 9.65 8.59
C GLU A 149 -3.63 9.59 7.83
N ILE A 150 -3.63 9.00 6.62
CA ILE A 150 -4.86 8.75 5.86
C ILE A 150 -5.70 7.69 6.58
N TYR A 151 -5.10 6.59 7.05
CA TYR A 151 -5.80 5.48 7.72
C TYR A 151 -6.47 5.85 9.05
N LYS A 152 -6.06 6.97 9.67
CA LYS A 152 -6.78 7.54 10.83
C LYS A 152 -8.17 8.07 10.46
N LYS A 153 -8.40 8.40 9.18
CA LYS A 153 -9.64 8.99 8.67
C LYS A 153 -10.43 8.05 7.78
N GLU A 154 -9.73 7.19 7.05
CA GLU A 154 -10.29 6.26 6.07
C GLU A 154 -10.19 4.82 6.57
N LEU A 155 -11.08 3.97 6.10
CA LEU A 155 -11.02 2.55 6.40
C LEU A 155 -9.88 1.90 5.62
N CYS A 156 -8.91 1.34 6.33
CA CYS A 156 -7.91 0.45 5.75
C CYS A 156 -8.07 -0.94 6.32
N ILE A 157 -8.03 -1.97 5.46
CA ILE A 157 -8.20 -3.37 5.84
C ILE A 157 -7.12 -4.27 5.25
N SER A 158 -6.84 -5.36 5.95
CA SER A 158 -5.91 -6.40 5.52
C SER A 158 -6.53 -7.79 5.71
N PRO A 159 -6.21 -8.78 4.86
CA PRO A 159 -6.80 -10.12 4.92
C PRO A 159 -6.24 -10.93 6.07
N ILE A 160 -6.97 -11.96 6.50
CA ILE A 160 -6.53 -12.99 7.45
C ILE A 160 -6.81 -14.35 6.84
N PRO A 161 -5.79 -15.13 6.47
CA PRO A 161 -4.35 -14.80 6.40
C PRO A 161 -4.01 -13.94 5.17
N SER A 162 -2.75 -13.58 5.06
CA SER A 162 -2.17 -12.84 3.92
C SER A 162 -2.44 -13.48 2.57
N ILE A 163 -2.68 -12.68 1.54
CA ILE A 163 -2.82 -13.09 0.13
C ILE A 163 -1.66 -12.62 -0.74
N ALA A 164 -0.67 -11.97 -0.13
CA ALA A 164 0.58 -11.60 -0.76
C ALA A 164 1.74 -11.74 0.23
N ILE A 165 2.97 -11.87 -0.29
CA ILE A 165 4.21 -11.90 0.48
C ILE A 165 5.01 -10.65 0.14
N HIS A 166 5.48 -9.93 1.16
CA HIS A 166 6.56 -8.98 1.03
C HIS A 166 7.90 -9.70 1.14
N CYS A 167 8.66 -9.76 0.03
CA CYS A 167 9.85 -10.58 -0.07
C CYS A 167 11.09 -9.94 0.55
N THR A 168 11.14 -8.62 0.64
CA THR A 168 12.23 -7.92 1.32
C THR A 168 12.01 -8.01 2.84
N ASN A 169 13.07 -8.37 3.58
CA ASN A 169 13.02 -8.49 5.04
C ASN A 169 11.95 -9.47 5.56
N ILE A 170 11.82 -10.63 4.95
CA ILE A 170 10.79 -11.64 5.26
C ILE A 170 10.71 -12.03 6.75
N ASN A 171 11.77 -11.85 7.52
CA ASN A 171 11.82 -12.11 8.96
C ASN A 171 11.51 -10.87 9.82
N SER A 172 11.16 -9.75 9.20
CA SER A 172 10.78 -8.53 9.91
C SER A 172 9.33 -8.57 10.39
N ILE A 173 8.93 -7.53 11.14
CA ILE A 173 7.54 -7.34 11.55
C ILE A 173 6.59 -7.03 10.38
N TYR A 174 7.12 -6.77 9.20
CA TYR A 174 6.40 -6.59 7.93
C TYR A 174 6.66 -7.74 6.93
N GLY A 175 7.19 -8.86 7.40
CA GLY A 175 7.52 -10.03 6.58
C GLY A 175 6.39 -11.06 6.52
N LEU A 176 6.75 -12.34 6.71
CA LEU A 176 5.82 -13.46 6.54
C LEU A 176 4.71 -13.47 7.59
N SER A 177 3.48 -13.57 7.13
CA SER A 177 2.31 -13.77 7.99
C SER A 177 2.44 -15.07 8.78
N PRO A 178 2.21 -15.04 10.12
CA PRO A 178 2.43 -16.20 10.97
C PRO A 178 1.44 -17.35 10.75
N ASN A 179 0.30 -17.09 10.15
CA ASN A 179 -0.79 -18.08 10.00
C ASN A 179 -0.89 -18.69 8.60
N LYS A 180 0.18 -18.66 7.83
CA LYS A 180 0.19 -19.15 6.47
C LYS A 180 1.36 -20.12 6.21
N ASP A 181 1.06 -21.22 5.54
CA ASP A 181 2.08 -22.18 5.09
C ASP A 181 2.69 -21.72 3.76
N TRP A 182 3.72 -20.88 3.87
CA TRP A 182 4.44 -20.32 2.73
C TRP A 182 5.24 -21.32 1.89
N LYS A 183 5.33 -22.58 2.32
CA LYS A 183 6.00 -23.65 1.56
C LYS A 183 5.12 -24.21 0.43
N ARG A 184 3.85 -23.80 0.37
CA ARG A 184 2.86 -24.29 -0.60
C ARG A 184 2.52 -23.28 -1.70
N ILE A 185 3.25 -22.19 -1.77
CA ILE A 185 3.05 -21.15 -2.79
C ILE A 185 4.08 -21.28 -3.90
#